data_87a7cf0cd8b2162b695104738e920e26
#
_entry.id   87a7cf0cd8b2162b695104738e920e26
#
_cell.length_a   1.000
_cell.length_b   1.000
_cell.length_c   1.000
_cell.angle_alpha   90.00
_cell.angle_beta   90.00
_cell.angle_gamma   90.00
#
_symmetry.space_group_name_H-M   'P 1'
#
loop_
_entity.id
_entity.type
_entity.pdbx_description
1 polymer ?
#
loop_
_entity_poly.entity_id
_entity_poly.type
_entity_poly.pdbx_seq_one_letter_code
_entity_poly.pdbx_strand_id
1 'polypeptide(L)'
;GVLRRSHAKEKLIMLTGVAWGTLFWVYLYLVHTGAISRLLNAVGINMMGRDYIWSLAKDYYQFSPTFIGLGFEAVDAMVTRFYEIGLIDVAYPLHNDILKVFVELGFPGLCFWCAFLYLILPWYWTKRYGPEAGILYFAILNPLSMTYLTDNTAFYFWCTMGLRMIPLAVCCFAKPTKDPA
;
A
#
# COMPACT_ATOMS: atom_id res chain seq x y z
N GLY A 1 -16.64 27.66 16.77
CA GLY A 1 -17.19 26.31 16.53
C GLY A 1 -16.70 25.66 15.25
N VAL A 2 -16.86 26.32 14.09
CA VAL A 2 -16.59 25.75 12.75
C VAL A 2 -15.09 25.52 12.52
N LEU A 3 -14.23 26.47 12.82
CA LEU A 3 -12.77 26.36 12.67
C LEU A 3 -12.18 25.20 13.51
N ARG A 4 -12.66 25.05 14.76
CA ARG A 4 -12.20 23.95 15.63
C ARG A 4 -12.59 22.59 15.11
N ARG A 5 -13.74 22.48 14.43
CA ARG A 5 -14.24 21.26 13.81
C ARG A 5 -13.48 20.89 12.52
N SER A 6 -13.01 21.89 11.78
CA SER A 6 -12.15 21.72 10.60
C SER A 6 -10.79 21.15 10.99
N HIS A 7 -10.11 21.72 11.98
CA HIS A 7 -8.82 21.23 12.47
C HIS A 7 -8.88 19.80 13.04
N ALA A 8 -9.99 19.41 13.67
CA ALA A 8 -10.17 18.03 14.14
C ALA A 8 -10.23 17.05 12.98
N LYS A 9 -10.94 17.38 11.89
CA LYS A 9 -11.01 16.56 10.68
C LYS A 9 -9.64 16.43 9.98
N GLU A 10 -8.89 17.54 9.86
CA GLU A 10 -7.53 17.51 9.30
C GLU A 10 -6.60 16.59 10.10
N LYS A 11 -6.62 16.70 11.43
CA LYS A 11 -5.84 15.79 12.29
C LYS A 11 -6.24 14.33 12.10
N LEU A 12 -7.53 14.03 12.01
CA LEU A 12 -8.00 12.68 11.79
C LEU A 12 -7.53 12.11 10.45
N ILE A 13 -7.57 12.91 9.38
CA ILE A 13 -7.06 12.54 8.05
C ILE A 13 -5.57 12.16 8.15
N MET A 14 -4.75 13.00 8.78
CA MET A 14 -3.33 12.75 8.92
C MET A 14 -3.03 11.53 9.81
N LEU A 15 -3.77 11.35 10.91
CA LEU A 15 -3.66 10.17 11.76
C LEU A 15 -4.01 8.88 11.03
N THR A 16 -5.04 8.91 10.17
CA THR A 16 -5.39 7.76 9.32
C THR A 16 -4.23 7.41 8.38
N GLY A 17 -3.59 8.40 7.78
CA GLY A 17 -2.41 8.17 6.92
C GLY A 17 -1.23 7.56 7.69
N VAL A 18 -0.92 8.09 8.86
CA VAL A 18 0.14 7.54 9.73
C VAL A 18 -0.19 6.09 10.14
N ALA A 19 -1.46 5.83 10.48
CA ALA A 19 -1.89 4.49 10.87
C ALA A 19 -1.69 3.47 9.75
N TRP A 20 -2.04 3.80 8.51
CA TRP A 20 -1.79 2.93 7.36
C TRP A 20 -0.29 2.72 7.09
N GLY A 21 0.52 3.78 7.10
CA GLY A 21 1.96 3.65 6.93
C GLY A 21 2.57 2.72 8.00
N THR A 22 2.18 2.89 9.26
CA THR A 22 2.62 2.01 10.36
C THR A 22 2.14 0.57 10.17
N LEU A 23 0.87 0.38 9.78
CA LEU A 23 0.30 -0.95 9.54
C LEU A 23 1.07 -1.70 8.46
N PHE A 24 1.45 -1.05 7.35
CA PHE A 24 2.20 -1.68 6.28
C PHE A 24 3.60 -2.13 6.72
N TRP A 25 4.30 -1.33 7.55
CA TRP A 25 5.59 -1.74 8.09
C TRP A 25 5.47 -2.91 9.07
N VAL A 26 4.46 -2.88 9.95
CA VAL A 26 4.18 -3.99 10.86
C VAL A 26 3.82 -5.24 10.06
N TYR A 27 2.94 -5.12 9.07
CA TYR A 27 2.55 -6.23 8.22
C TYR A 27 3.76 -6.82 7.47
N LEU A 28 4.58 -5.98 6.85
CA LEU A 28 5.79 -6.43 6.14
C LEU A 28 6.75 -7.18 7.07
N TYR A 29 6.93 -6.68 8.30
CA TYR A 29 7.72 -7.38 9.33
C TYR A 29 7.13 -8.75 9.67
N LEU A 30 5.81 -8.85 9.83
CA LEU A 30 5.12 -10.12 10.10
C LEU A 30 5.23 -11.10 8.90
N VAL A 31 5.19 -10.61 7.67
CA VAL A 31 5.46 -11.40 6.46
C VAL A 31 6.91 -11.89 6.46
N HIS A 32 7.88 -10.99 6.68
CA HIS A 32 9.29 -11.32 6.71
C HIS A 32 9.64 -12.40 7.75
N THR A 33 9.05 -12.31 8.94
CA THR A 33 9.27 -13.29 10.02
C THR A 33 8.44 -14.57 9.86
N GLY A 34 7.52 -14.63 8.89
CA GLY A 34 6.55 -15.71 8.72
C GLY A 34 5.48 -15.75 9.82
N ALA A 35 5.38 -14.71 10.66
CA ALA A 35 4.42 -14.67 11.76
C ALA A 35 2.97 -14.56 11.24
N ILE A 36 2.75 -13.85 10.11
CA ILE A 36 1.42 -13.75 9.51
C ILE A 36 0.92 -15.12 9.04
N SER A 37 1.78 -15.95 8.41
CA SER A 37 1.41 -17.30 7.96
C SER A 37 1.07 -18.20 9.13
N ARG A 38 1.86 -18.17 10.20
CA ARG A 38 1.56 -18.92 11.43
C ARG A 38 0.23 -18.51 12.06
N LEU A 39 -0.04 -17.20 12.13
CA LEU A 39 -1.28 -16.66 12.67
C LEU A 39 -2.50 -17.11 11.84
N LEU A 40 -2.44 -16.96 10.52
CA LEU A 40 -3.55 -17.31 9.62
C LEU A 40 -3.81 -18.81 9.62
N ASN A 41 -2.76 -19.64 9.62
CA ASN A 41 -2.89 -21.08 9.74
C ASN A 41 -3.49 -21.51 11.08
N ALA A 42 -3.14 -20.83 12.19
CA ALA A 42 -3.70 -21.12 13.52
C ALA A 42 -5.21 -20.87 13.62
N VAL A 43 -5.74 -19.94 12.82
CA VAL A 43 -7.19 -19.66 12.72
C VAL A 43 -7.87 -20.40 11.55
N GLY A 44 -7.16 -21.33 10.90
CA GLY A 44 -7.71 -22.17 9.82
C GLY A 44 -7.85 -21.46 8.47
N ILE A 45 -7.21 -20.31 8.26
CA ILE A 45 -7.23 -19.60 6.97
C ILE A 45 -6.19 -20.23 6.03
N ASN A 46 -6.66 -20.79 4.92
CA ASN A 46 -5.79 -21.32 3.88
C ASN A 46 -5.15 -20.19 3.07
N MET A 47 -3.82 -20.11 3.08
CA MET A 47 -3.04 -19.14 2.34
C MET A 47 -2.92 -19.42 0.84
N MET A 48 -3.43 -20.57 0.37
CA MET A 48 -3.42 -20.97 -1.04
C MET A 48 -2.01 -20.95 -1.68
N GLY A 49 -0.98 -21.33 -0.89
CA GLY A 49 0.43 -21.36 -1.34
C GLY A 49 1.16 -20.00 -1.33
N ARG A 50 0.49 -18.91 -0.95
CA ARG A 50 1.12 -17.57 -0.89
C ARG A 50 2.26 -17.52 0.12
N ASP A 51 2.10 -18.16 1.27
CA ASP A 51 3.12 -18.27 2.31
C ASP A 51 4.39 -18.95 1.80
N TYR A 52 4.25 -19.97 0.94
CA TYR A 52 5.38 -20.63 0.30
C TYR A 52 6.13 -19.67 -0.64
N ILE A 53 5.43 -18.97 -1.54
CA ILE A 53 6.05 -18.01 -2.45
C ILE A 53 6.72 -16.86 -1.67
N TRP A 54 6.09 -16.34 -0.60
CA TRP A 54 6.69 -15.32 0.25
C TRP A 54 7.95 -15.83 0.96
N SER A 55 7.98 -17.11 1.35
CA SER A 55 9.17 -17.70 1.94
C SER A 55 10.33 -17.81 0.96
N LEU A 56 10.06 -18.18 -0.31
CA LEU A 56 11.06 -18.20 -1.37
C LEU A 56 11.58 -16.79 -1.69
N ALA A 57 10.68 -15.79 -1.71
CA ALA A 57 11.05 -14.40 -1.96
C ALA A 57 12.01 -13.83 -0.89
N LYS A 58 11.99 -14.37 0.32
CA LYS A 58 12.78 -13.88 1.45
C LYS A 58 14.29 -13.93 1.20
N ASP A 59 14.77 -14.85 0.37
CA ASP A 59 16.18 -14.98 0.05
C ASP A 59 16.69 -13.91 -0.92
N TYR A 60 15.78 -13.13 -1.51
CA TYR A 60 16.08 -12.09 -2.51
C TYR A 60 16.13 -10.69 -1.95
N TYR A 61 15.71 -10.46 -0.71
CA TYR A 61 15.75 -9.14 -0.10
C TYR A 61 16.27 -9.16 1.34
N GLN A 62 16.77 -8.04 1.79
CA GLN A 62 17.16 -7.84 3.19
C GLN A 62 16.17 -6.90 3.86
N PHE A 63 15.63 -7.30 5.01
CA PHE A 63 14.78 -6.41 5.82
C PHE A 63 15.68 -5.42 6.59
N SER A 64 16.18 -4.41 5.87
CA SER A 64 17.15 -3.42 6.36
C SER A 64 16.84 -2.03 5.82
N PRO A 65 17.09 -0.97 6.60
CA PRO A 65 17.01 0.42 6.12
C PRO A 65 17.96 0.73 4.95
N THR A 66 19.02 -0.05 4.79
CA THR A 66 20.00 0.10 3.70
C THR A 66 19.64 -0.65 2.43
N PHE A 67 18.54 -1.43 2.44
CA PHE A 67 18.08 -2.14 1.25
C PHE A 67 17.40 -1.17 0.28
N ILE A 68 18.01 -0.98 -0.88
CA ILE A 68 17.57 -0.02 -1.93
C ILE A 68 16.62 -0.63 -2.96
N GLY A 69 16.31 -1.95 -2.86
CA GLY A 69 15.47 -2.70 -3.79
C GLY A 69 16.25 -3.32 -4.94
N LEU A 70 15.56 -4.19 -5.69
CA LEU A 70 16.11 -4.93 -6.81
C LEU A 70 15.81 -4.28 -8.17
N GLY A 71 14.96 -3.25 -8.20
CA GLY A 71 14.48 -2.61 -9.42
C GLY A 71 13.05 -3.06 -9.81
N PHE A 72 12.46 -2.30 -10.72
CA PHE A 72 11.13 -2.62 -11.24
C PHE A 72 11.11 -3.98 -11.94
N GLU A 73 9.98 -4.69 -11.85
CA GLU A 73 9.75 -6.02 -12.43
C GLU A 73 10.61 -7.15 -11.82
N ALA A 74 11.47 -6.83 -10.84
CA ALA A 74 12.34 -7.84 -10.21
C ALA A 74 11.51 -8.97 -9.56
N VAL A 75 10.36 -8.66 -8.98
CA VAL A 75 9.46 -9.66 -8.37
C VAL A 75 8.87 -10.57 -9.45
N ASP A 76 8.46 -10.04 -10.58
CA ASP A 76 7.86 -10.83 -11.65
C ASP A 76 8.93 -11.76 -12.29
N ALA A 77 10.15 -11.25 -12.49
CA ALA A 77 11.29 -12.05 -12.95
C ALA A 77 11.66 -13.16 -11.94
N MET A 78 11.64 -12.85 -10.64
CA MET A 78 11.89 -13.81 -9.56
C MET A 78 10.85 -14.93 -9.56
N VAL A 79 9.55 -14.62 -9.64
CA VAL A 79 8.48 -15.62 -9.68
C VAL A 79 8.57 -16.48 -10.93
N THR A 80 8.87 -15.87 -12.09
CA THR A 80 9.12 -16.60 -13.33
C THR A 80 10.29 -17.59 -13.16
N ARG A 81 11.37 -17.15 -12.51
CA ARG A 81 12.51 -18.01 -12.22
C ARG A 81 12.14 -19.20 -11.31
N PHE A 82 11.31 -18.98 -10.28
CA PHE A 82 10.82 -20.08 -9.42
C PHE A 82 10.06 -21.13 -10.22
N TYR A 83 9.24 -20.71 -11.18
CA TYR A 83 8.53 -21.61 -12.08
C TYR A 83 9.51 -22.38 -13.00
N GLU A 84 10.45 -21.70 -13.65
CA GLU A 84 11.42 -22.32 -14.56
C GLU A 84 12.27 -23.42 -13.89
N ILE A 85 12.62 -23.25 -12.61
CA ILE A 85 13.42 -24.23 -11.86
C ILE A 85 12.58 -25.24 -11.08
N GLY A 86 11.25 -25.24 -11.29
CA GLY A 86 10.31 -26.22 -10.71
C GLY A 86 10.05 -26.04 -9.21
N LEU A 87 10.28 -24.86 -8.63
CA LEU A 87 9.91 -24.57 -7.23
C LEU A 87 8.42 -24.31 -7.05
N ILE A 88 7.75 -23.84 -8.11
CA ILE A 88 6.31 -23.63 -8.16
C ILE A 88 5.74 -24.16 -9.48
N ASP A 89 4.51 -24.66 -9.46
CA ASP A 89 3.88 -25.29 -10.63
C ASP A 89 3.36 -24.28 -11.65
N VAL A 90 3.08 -23.05 -11.23
CA VAL A 90 2.56 -21.97 -12.07
C VAL A 90 3.17 -20.64 -11.62
N ALA A 91 3.58 -19.80 -12.56
CA ALA A 91 4.05 -18.46 -12.29
C ALA A 91 2.85 -17.53 -11.96
N TYR A 92 2.47 -17.47 -10.68
CA TYR A 92 1.45 -16.48 -10.24
C TYR A 92 2.11 -15.19 -9.76
N PRO A 93 1.37 -14.09 -9.77
CA PRO A 93 1.78 -12.88 -9.06
C PRO A 93 2.05 -13.17 -7.56
N LEU A 94 2.89 -12.34 -6.94
CA LEU A 94 3.24 -12.49 -5.51
C LEU A 94 2.03 -12.36 -4.56
N HIS A 95 0.92 -11.74 -5.04
CA HIS A 95 -0.30 -11.48 -4.26
C HIS A 95 -0.03 -10.75 -2.93
N ASN A 96 0.87 -9.78 -2.97
CA ASN A 96 1.24 -8.94 -1.84
C ASN A 96 1.93 -7.68 -2.36
N ASP A 97 1.15 -6.60 -2.54
CA ASP A 97 1.67 -5.35 -3.10
C ASP A 97 2.72 -4.70 -2.20
N ILE A 98 2.55 -4.80 -0.88
CA ILE A 98 3.49 -4.20 0.08
C ILE A 98 4.85 -4.89 0.00
N LEU A 99 4.86 -6.21 -0.08
CA LEU A 99 6.11 -6.97 -0.26
C LEU A 99 6.71 -6.68 -1.64
N LYS A 100 5.90 -6.62 -2.70
CA LYS A 100 6.38 -6.29 -4.06
C LYS A 100 7.05 -4.90 -4.08
N VAL A 101 6.38 -3.88 -3.57
CA VAL A 101 6.94 -2.51 -3.48
C VAL A 101 8.25 -2.51 -2.70
N PHE A 102 8.31 -3.23 -1.58
CA PHE A 102 9.53 -3.29 -0.78
C PHE A 102 10.66 -4.01 -1.50
N VAL A 103 10.41 -5.15 -2.14
CA VAL A 103 11.44 -5.92 -2.87
C VAL A 103 11.96 -5.11 -4.06
N GLU A 104 11.08 -4.45 -4.79
CA GLU A 104 11.46 -3.71 -6.00
C GLU A 104 12.09 -2.34 -5.70
N LEU A 105 11.55 -1.58 -4.75
CA LEU A 105 11.96 -0.19 -4.47
C LEU A 105 12.76 -0.03 -3.17
N GLY A 106 12.89 -1.09 -2.38
CA GLY A 106 13.61 -1.08 -1.13
C GLY A 106 12.94 -0.29 -0.01
N PHE A 107 13.70 -0.08 1.07
CA PHE A 107 13.26 0.69 2.22
C PHE A 107 12.88 2.14 1.85
N PRO A 108 13.74 2.91 1.13
CA PRO A 108 13.41 4.30 0.78
C PRO A 108 12.21 4.38 -0.16
N GLY A 109 12.06 3.44 -1.09
CA GLY A 109 10.93 3.41 -2.02
C GLY A 109 9.60 3.13 -1.33
N LEU A 110 9.54 2.17 -0.40
CA LEU A 110 8.34 1.92 0.39
C LEU A 110 8.01 3.11 1.31
N CYS A 111 9.00 3.74 1.95
CA CYS A 111 8.79 4.97 2.72
C CYS A 111 8.18 6.08 1.85
N PHE A 112 8.74 6.32 0.66
CA PHE A 112 8.22 7.32 -0.27
C PHE A 112 6.81 6.97 -0.73
N TRP A 113 6.54 5.71 -1.10
CA TRP A 113 5.23 5.24 -1.52
C TRP A 113 4.17 5.45 -0.43
N CYS A 114 4.48 5.05 0.81
CA CYS A 114 3.60 5.29 1.96
C CYS A 114 3.39 6.79 2.22
N ALA A 115 4.45 7.58 2.26
CA ALA A 115 4.36 9.02 2.50
C ALA A 115 3.55 9.72 1.40
N PHE A 116 3.77 9.37 0.15
CA PHE A 116 3.09 9.99 -0.98
C PHE A 116 1.58 9.70 -0.96
N LEU A 117 1.17 8.43 -0.86
CA LEU A 117 -0.24 8.05 -0.91
C LEU A 117 -1.00 8.37 0.37
N TYR A 118 -0.37 8.28 1.54
CA TYR A 118 -1.09 8.35 2.81
C TYR A 118 -0.88 9.64 3.60
N LEU A 119 0.10 10.47 3.24
CA LEU A 119 0.36 11.75 3.89
C LEU A 119 0.30 12.92 2.89
N ILE A 120 1.10 12.88 1.82
CA ILE A 120 1.25 14.02 0.91
C ILE A 120 -0.04 14.27 0.12
N LEU A 121 -0.57 13.26 -0.56
CA LEU A 121 -1.80 13.42 -1.36
C LEU A 121 -3.02 13.80 -0.50
N PRO A 122 -3.36 13.13 0.60
CA PRO A 122 -4.50 13.53 1.41
C PRO A 122 -4.31 14.91 2.06
N TRP A 123 -3.07 15.28 2.45
CA TRP A 123 -2.76 16.61 2.91
C TRP A 123 -3.01 17.65 1.80
N TYR A 124 -2.50 17.42 0.58
CA TYR A 124 -2.70 18.31 -0.56
C TYR A 124 -4.19 18.52 -0.88
N TRP A 125 -4.96 17.43 -0.97
CA TRP A 125 -6.40 17.51 -1.22
C TRP A 125 -7.15 18.24 -0.11
N THR A 126 -6.79 17.97 1.14
CA THR A 126 -7.37 18.64 2.30
C THR A 126 -7.09 20.14 2.29
N LYS A 127 -5.86 20.54 1.97
CA LYS A 127 -5.49 21.97 1.91
C LYS A 127 -6.12 22.69 0.72
N ARG A 128 -6.20 22.03 -0.43
CA ARG A 128 -6.70 22.62 -1.67
C ARG A 128 -8.22 22.71 -1.74
N TYR A 129 -8.93 21.72 -1.24
CA TYR A 129 -10.38 21.54 -1.42
C TYR A 129 -11.15 21.35 -0.11
N GLY A 130 -10.47 21.41 1.03
CA GLY A 130 -11.08 21.25 2.35
C GLY A 130 -11.03 19.82 2.89
N PRO A 131 -11.34 19.62 4.19
CA PRO A 131 -11.22 18.33 4.85
C PRO A 131 -12.15 17.24 4.27
N GLU A 132 -13.25 17.61 3.65
CA GLU A 132 -14.17 16.68 2.98
C GLU A 132 -13.48 15.97 1.81
N ALA A 133 -12.59 16.63 1.10
CA ALA A 133 -11.82 16.04 0.01
C ALA A 133 -10.82 14.99 0.55
N GLY A 134 -10.17 15.26 1.68
CA GLY A 134 -9.31 14.28 2.35
C GLY A 134 -10.08 13.07 2.88
N ILE A 135 -11.28 13.27 3.41
CA ILE A 135 -12.16 12.18 3.85
C ILE A 135 -12.59 11.33 2.65
N LEU A 136 -13.00 11.95 1.54
CA LEU A 136 -13.36 11.24 0.31
C LEU A 136 -12.18 10.43 -0.23
N TYR A 137 -10.97 11.01 -0.21
CA TYR A 137 -9.75 10.32 -0.60
C TYR A 137 -9.57 9.02 0.18
N PHE A 138 -9.67 9.07 1.51
CA PHE A 138 -9.54 7.88 2.34
C PHE A 138 -10.74 6.93 2.25
N ALA A 139 -11.93 7.41 1.96
CA ALA A 139 -13.09 6.54 1.71
C ALA A 139 -12.85 5.59 0.52
N ILE A 140 -12.07 6.04 -0.46
CA ILE A 140 -11.68 5.23 -1.63
C ILE A 140 -10.39 4.45 -1.37
N LEU A 141 -9.40 5.07 -0.73
CA LEU A 141 -8.10 4.44 -0.50
C LEU A 141 -8.14 3.32 0.54
N ASN A 142 -8.97 3.42 1.60
CA ASN A 142 -9.03 2.43 2.67
C ASN A 142 -9.39 1.02 2.16
N PRO A 143 -10.46 0.80 1.36
CA PRO A 143 -10.73 -0.51 0.80
C PRO A 143 -9.58 -1.04 -0.06
N LEU A 144 -8.98 -0.19 -0.91
CA LEU A 144 -7.83 -0.57 -1.73
C LEU A 144 -6.60 -0.95 -0.88
N SER A 145 -6.37 -0.24 0.22
CA SER A 145 -5.27 -0.54 1.13
C SER A 145 -5.38 -1.91 1.77
N MET A 146 -6.59 -2.36 2.05
CA MET A 146 -6.84 -3.72 2.55
C MET A 146 -6.45 -4.78 1.51
N THR A 147 -6.75 -4.53 0.24
CA THR A 147 -6.40 -5.48 -0.82
C THR A 147 -4.89 -5.55 -1.08
N TYR A 148 -4.13 -4.47 -0.84
CA TYR A 148 -2.67 -4.46 -0.97
C TYR A 148 -1.95 -5.49 -0.06
N LEU A 149 -2.60 -5.92 1.01
CA LEU A 149 -2.05 -6.91 1.93
C LEU A 149 -2.15 -8.35 1.40
N THR A 150 -3.08 -8.62 0.49
CA THR A 150 -3.43 -9.99 0.10
C THR A 150 -3.52 -10.21 -1.40
N ASP A 151 -3.32 -9.17 -2.21
CA ASP A 151 -3.44 -9.23 -3.67
C ASP A 151 -2.49 -8.23 -4.34
N ASN A 152 -2.48 -8.16 -5.68
CA ASN A 152 -1.67 -7.26 -6.50
C ASN A 152 -2.50 -6.09 -7.04
N THR A 153 -3.42 -5.56 -6.26
CA THR A 153 -4.39 -4.55 -6.72
C THR A 153 -3.77 -3.19 -7.02
N ALA A 154 -2.63 -2.84 -6.40
CA ALA A 154 -1.90 -1.62 -6.70
C ALA A 154 -1.39 -1.58 -8.15
N PHE A 155 -1.15 -2.73 -8.75
CA PHE A 155 -0.64 -2.90 -10.10
C PHE A 155 -1.75 -3.21 -11.13
N TYR A 156 -2.98 -3.46 -10.69
CA TYR A 156 -4.11 -3.67 -11.59
C TYR A 156 -4.67 -2.34 -12.09
N PHE A 157 -4.81 -2.23 -13.40
CA PHE A 157 -5.32 -1.03 -14.07
C PHE A 157 -6.64 -0.52 -13.46
N TRP A 158 -7.59 -1.41 -13.21
CA TRP A 158 -8.91 -1.07 -12.69
C TRP A 158 -8.86 -0.51 -11.27
N CYS A 159 -7.99 -1.05 -10.41
CA CYS A 159 -7.81 -0.56 -9.04
C CYS A 159 -7.12 0.81 -9.02
N THR A 160 -6.12 1.00 -9.87
CA THR A 160 -5.42 2.28 -10.00
C THR A 160 -6.27 3.35 -10.70
N MET A 161 -7.22 2.97 -11.55
CA MET A 161 -8.21 3.90 -12.14
C MET A 161 -9.06 4.57 -11.07
N GLY A 162 -9.51 3.84 -10.05
CA GLY A 162 -10.24 4.41 -8.91
C GLY A 162 -9.45 5.56 -8.26
N LEU A 163 -8.17 5.34 -7.95
CA LEU A 163 -7.29 6.37 -7.39
C LEU A 163 -7.12 7.58 -8.33
N ARG A 164 -7.04 7.37 -9.63
CA ARG A 164 -6.91 8.45 -10.63
C ARG A 164 -8.20 9.24 -10.82
N MET A 165 -9.36 8.61 -10.60
CA MET A 165 -10.66 9.29 -10.71
C MET A 165 -10.97 10.18 -9.51
N ILE A 166 -10.31 10.00 -8.34
CA ILE A 166 -10.50 10.86 -7.17
C ILE A 166 -10.23 12.33 -7.49
N PRO A 167 -9.08 12.71 -8.09
CA PRO A 167 -8.83 14.11 -8.46
C PRO A 167 -9.90 14.69 -9.38
N LEU A 168 -10.37 13.90 -10.35
CA LEU A 168 -11.44 14.31 -11.26
C LEU A 168 -12.76 14.54 -10.51
N ALA A 169 -13.15 13.60 -9.63
CA ALA A 169 -14.33 13.75 -8.80
C ALA A 169 -14.24 14.99 -7.90
N VAL A 170 -13.09 15.20 -7.25
CA VAL A 170 -12.87 16.39 -6.42
C VAL A 170 -12.93 17.66 -7.25
N CYS A 171 -12.30 17.72 -8.42
CA CYS A 171 -12.35 18.88 -9.30
C CYS A 171 -13.77 19.18 -9.81
N CYS A 172 -14.59 18.17 -10.06
CA CYS A 172 -15.95 18.32 -10.55
C CYS A 172 -16.93 18.76 -9.45
N PHE A 173 -16.74 18.33 -8.22
CA PHE A 173 -17.73 18.50 -7.15
C PHE A 173 -17.27 19.43 -6.01
N ALA A 174 -15.99 19.66 -5.83
CA ALA A 174 -15.47 20.53 -4.79
C ALA A 174 -15.09 21.91 -5.37
N LYS A 175 -15.65 22.99 -4.80
CA LYS A 175 -15.15 24.32 -5.08
C LYS A 175 -13.81 24.52 -4.37
N PRO A 176 -12.77 25.05 -5.06
CA PRO A 176 -11.50 25.38 -4.40
C PRO A 176 -11.75 26.38 -3.27
N THR A 177 -11.07 26.22 -2.15
CA THR A 177 -11.06 27.23 -1.09
C THR A 177 -10.43 28.51 -1.65
N LYS A 178 -11.06 29.67 -1.43
CA LYS A 178 -10.69 30.95 -2.06
C LYS A 178 -9.29 31.46 -1.67
N ASP A 179 -8.72 30.96 -0.58
CA ASP A 179 -7.38 31.35 -0.13
C ASP A 179 -6.48 30.10 -0.04
N PRO A 180 -5.42 30.02 -0.88
CA PRO A 180 -4.33 29.11 -0.61
C PRO A 180 -3.60 29.65 0.63
N ALA A 181 -3.61 28.86 1.72
CA ALA A 181 -2.85 29.15 2.93
C ALA A 181 -1.34 29.07 2.65
#